data_0050d6927f9f21eca7dfb6f75142a1da
#
_entry.id   0050d6927f9f21eca7dfb6f75142a1da
#
_cell.length_a   1.000
_cell.length_b   1.000
_cell.length_c   1.000
_cell.angle_alpha   90.00
_cell.angle_beta   90.00
_cell.angle_gamma   90.00
#
_symmetry.space_group_name_H-M   'P 1'
#
loop_
_entity.id
_entity.type
_entity.pdbx_description
1 polymer ?
#
loop_
_entity_poly.entity_id
_entity_poly.type
_entity_poly.pdbx_seq_one_letter_code
_entity_poly.pdbx_strand_id
1 'polypeptide(L)'
;VQNSIPGMKSAMIASSDGLLLASTSFSEENERTAAMSASLVSISRRASEAMGKPRLNDVTIRSEEGYITLFSVGRDAVLVISTTSEQKNLGMVYLEGKSASNELTEILKRSGL
;
A
#
# COMPACT_ATOMS: atom_id res chain seq x y z
N VAL A 1 5.00 -1.08 12.17
CA VAL A 1 3.75 -1.10 11.40
C VAL A 1 2.98 -2.40 11.61
N GLN A 2 3.70 -3.51 11.53
CA GLN A 2 3.06 -4.83 11.61
C GLN A 2 2.28 -5.05 12.90
N ASN A 3 2.77 -4.51 14.00
CA ASN A 3 2.12 -4.68 15.30
C ASN A 3 1.04 -3.66 15.58
N SER A 4 0.91 -2.64 14.73
CA SER A 4 -0.02 -1.53 14.93
C SER A 4 -1.40 -1.78 14.33
N ILE A 5 -1.53 -2.77 13.45
CA ILE A 5 -2.76 -3.01 12.70
C ILE A 5 -3.33 -4.38 13.06
N PRO A 6 -4.41 -4.43 13.85
CA PRO A 6 -5.05 -5.70 14.17
C PRO A 6 -5.56 -6.39 12.89
N GLY A 7 -5.37 -7.71 12.82
CA GLY A 7 -5.82 -8.47 11.67
C GLY A 7 -4.95 -8.37 10.44
N MET A 8 -3.80 -7.70 10.53
CA MET A 8 -2.88 -7.61 9.40
C MET A 8 -2.28 -8.98 9.10
N LYS A 9 -2.38 -9.39 7.85
CA LYS A 9 -1.83 -10.65 7.37
C LYS A 9 -0.41 -10.48 6.86
N SER A 10 -0.19 -9.42 6.09
CA SER A 10 1.13 -9.13 5.53
C SER A 10 1.20 -7.68 5.10
N ALA A 11 2.42 -7.21 4.95
CA ALA A 11 2.69 -5.90 4.38
C ALA A 11 3.89 -6.02 3.45
N MET A 12 3.92 -5.21 2.42
CA MET A 12 5.06 -5.14 1.53
C MET A 12 5.23 -3.72 1.01
N ILE A 13 6.42 -3.43 0.55
CA ILE A 13 6.73 -2.15 -0.09
C ILE A 13 7.25 -2.47 -1.49
N ALA A 14 6.66 -1.81 -2.47
CA ALA A 14 7.08 -1.91 -3.87
C ALA A 14 7.52 -0.54 -4.36
N SER A 15 8.45 -0.53 -5.30
CA SER A 15 8.78 0.72 -5.99
C SER A 15 7.67 1.06 -6.97
N SER A 16 7.65 2.32 -7.42
CA SER A 16 6.68 2.75 -8.44
C SER A 16 6.85 2.00 -9.75
N ASP A 17 8.04 1.45 -10.00
CA ASP A 17 8.32 0.65 -11.18
C ASP A 17 7.86 -0.80 -11.05
N GLY A 18 7.35 -1.18 -9.89
CA GLY A 18 6.84 -2.51 -9.68
C GLY A 18 7.84 -3.51 -9.10
N LEU A 19 8.96 -3.03 -8.58
CA LEU A 19 9.96 -3.91 -7.96
C LEU A 19 9.64 -4.09 -6.47
N LEU A 20 9.73 -5.33 -6.01
CA LEU A 20 9.57 -5.62 -4.59
C LEU A 20 10.77 -5.12 -3.82
N LEU A 21 10.55 -4.27 -2.82
CA LEU A 21 11.62 -3.71 -1.99
C LEU A 21 11.73 -4.41 -0.65
N ALA A 22 10.60 -4.76 -0.05
CA ALA A 22 10.57 -5.45 1.25
C ALA A 22 9.21 -6.10 1.45
N SER A 23 9.17 -7.15 2.26
CA SER A 23 7.93 -7.83 2.59
C SER A 23 8.05 -8.48 3.96
N THR A 24 6.93 -8.57 4.68
CA THR A 24 6.88 -9.26 5.97
C THR A 24 6.72 -10.76 5.82
N SER A 25 6.47 -11.26 4.62
CA SER A 25 6.28 -12.69 4.36
C SER A 25 7.07 -13.09 3.13
N PHE A 26 7.39 -14.39 3.04
CA PHE A 26 8.03 -14.96 1.87
C PHE A 26 6.98 -15.67 1.03
N SER A 27 6.88 -15.30 -0.24
CA SER A 27 5.98 -15.94 -1.19
C SER A 27 6.53 -15.71 -2.59
N GLU A 28 6.41 -16.73 -3.43
CA GLU A 28 6.81 -16.60 -4.83
C GLU A 28 5.95 -15.59 -5.57
N GLU A 29 4.77 -15.27 -5.04
CA GLU A 29 3.86 -14.32 -5.65
C GLU A 29 4.17 -12.87 -5.29
N ASN A 30 5.10 -12.61 -4.35
CA ASN A 30 5.37 -11.25 -3.89
C ASN A 30 5.84 -10.33 -5.01
N GLU A 31 6.70 -10.81 -5.90
CA GLU A 31 7.19 -9.98 -7.00
C GLU A 31 6.08 -9.62 -7.97
N ARG A 32 5.20 -10.57 -8.27
CA ARG A 32 4.05 -10.34 -9.14
C ARG A 32 3.08 -9.37 -8.49
N THR A 33 2.82 -9.55 -7.20
CA THR A 33 1.92 -8.68 -6.44
C THR A 33 2.46 -7.26 -6.38
N ALA A 34 3.78 -7.11 -6.21
CA ALA A 34 4.41 -5.79 -6.21
C ALA A 34 4.19 -5.08 -7.54
N ALA A 35 4.39 -5.79 -8.64
CA ALA A 35 4.19 -5.22 -9.98
C ALA A 35 2.73 -4.80 -10.21
N MET A 36 1.80 -5.68 -9.82
CA MET A 36 0.38 -5.38 -9.98
C MET A 36 -0.05 -4.20 -9.10
N SER A 37 0.47 -4.13 -7.88
CA SER A 37 0.13 -3.05 -6.95
C SER A 37 0.60 -1.71 -7.47
N ALA A 38 1.82 -1.65 -7.99
CA ALA A 38 2.35 -0.41 -8.58
C ALA A 38 1.51 0.03 -9.77
N SER A 39 1.13 -0.90 -10.63
CA SER A 39 0.28 -0.61 -11.79
C SER A 39 -1.09 -0.11 -11.37
N LEU A 40 -1.66 -0.74 -10.36
CA LEU A 40 -2.99 -0.37 -9.87
C LEU A 40 -3.01 1.03 -9.29
N VAL A 41 -2.00 1.39 -8.52
CA VAL A 41 -1.89 2.75 -7.98
C VAL A 41 -1.71 3.77 -9.10
N SER A 42 -0.88 3.45 -10.09
CA SER A 42 -0.65 4.33 -11.23
C SER A 42 -1.93 4.59 -12.02
N ILE A 43 -2.69 3.54 -12.32
CA ILE A 43 -3.95 3.65 -13.04
C ILE A 43 -4.97 4.41 -12.21
N SER A 44 -5.06 4.11 -10.91
CA SER A 44 -5.98 4.77 -10.00
C SER A 44 -5.69 6.27 -9.90
N ARG A 45 -4.41 6.64 -9.87
CA ARG A 45 -4.00 8.04 -9.81
C ARG A 45 -4.47 8.78 -11.06
N ARG A 46 -4.28 8.18 -12.23
CA ARG A 46 -4.72 8.80 -13.49
C ARG A 46 -6.23 8.92 -13.55
N ALA A 47 -6.94 7.90 -13.09
CA ALA A 47 -8.41 7.94 -13.05
C ALA A 47 -8.92 9.02 -12.10
N SER A 48 -8.30 9.11 -10.93
CA SER A 48 -8.66 10.09 -9.93
C SER A 48 -8.46 11.51 -10.45
N GLU A 49 -7.33 11.76 -11.09
CA GLU A 49 -7.04 13.07 -11.70
C GLU A 49 -8.01 13.39 -12.83
N ALA A 50 -8.30 12.41 -13.70
CA ALA A 50 -9.21 12.58 -14.81
C ALA A 50 -10.64 12.91 -14.35
N MET A 51 -11.01 12.43 -13.17
CA MET A 51 -12.32 12.69 -12.58
C MET A 51 -12.34 13.92 -11.69
N GLY A 52 -11.29 14.73 -11.72
CA GLY A 52 -11.23 15.98 -10.99
C GLY A 52 -10.88 15.84 -9.51
N LYS A 53 -10.29 14.71 -9.13
CA LYS A 53 -9.94 14.45 -7.74
C LYS A 53 -8.45 14.11 -7.61
N PRO A 54 -7.58 15.10 -7.76
CA PRO A 54 -6.12 14.85 -7.68
C PRO A 54 -5.68 14.49 -6.28
N ARG A 55 -4.43 14.02 -6.19
CA ARG A 55 -3.79 13.65 -4.93
C ARG A 55 -4.44 12.43 -4.30
N LEU A 56 -4.35 11.31 -5.02
CA LEU A 56 -4.83 10.02 -4.54
C LEU A 56 -4.12 9.65 -3.22
N ASN A 57 -4.89 9.30 -2.20
CA ASN A 57 -4.35 8.87 -0.90
C ASN A 57 -4.13 7.37 -0.83
N ASP A 58 -5.10 6.61 -1.26
CA ASP A 58 -5.04 5.15 -1.14
C ASP A 58 -6.02 4.49 -2.09
N VAL A 59 -5.81 3.19 -2.29
CA VAL A 59 -6.70 2.34 -3.06
C VAL A 59 -7.01 1.12 -2.19
N THR A 60 -8.27 0.75 -2.10
CA THR A 60 -8.68 -0.43 -1.34
C THR A 60 -9.34 -1.44 -2.24
N ILE A 61 -8.84 -2.68 -2.16
CA ILE A 61 -9.48 -3.83 -2.81
C ILE A 61 -10.22 -4.59 -1.72
N ARG A 62 -11.51 -4.71 -1.89
CA ARG A 62 -12.36 -5.41 -0.95
C ARG A 62 -12.80 -6.74 -1.54
N SER A 63 -12.51 -7.82 -0.85
CA SER A 63 -12.93 -9.14 -1.28
C SER A 63 -13.57 -9.88 -0.10
N GLU A 64 -14.13 -11.04 -0.38
CA GLU A 64 -14.71 -11.86 0.69
C GLU A 64 -13.65 -12.39 1.64
N GLU A 65 -12.40 -12.48 1.18
CA GLU A 65 -11.29 -13.01 1.96
C GLU A 65 -10.58 -11.96 2.81
N GLY A 66 -10.91 -10.68 2.59
CA GLY A 66 -10.29 -9.60 3.34
C GLY A 66 -10.09 -8.36 2.49
N TYR A 67 -9.18 -7.50 2.94
CA TYR A 67 -8.91 -6.22 2.29
C TYR A 67 -7.45 -6.11 1.92
N ILE A 68 -7.19 -5.43 0.81
CA ILE A 68 -5.84 -5.05 0.43
C ILE A 68 -5.88 -3.53 0.25
N THR A 69 -5.06 -2.82 1.01
CA THR A 69 -5.01 -1.36 0.93
C THR A 69 -3.63 -0.93 0.44
N LEU A 70 -3.62 -0.08 -0.57
CA LEU A 70 -2.41 0.41 -1.21
C LEU A 70 -2.26 1.89 -0.89
N PHE A 71 -1.13 2.27 -0.28
CA PHE A 71 -0.83 3.66 0.05
C PHE A 71 0.33 4.15 -0.79
N SER A 72 0.20 5.35 -1.34
CA SER A 72 1.33 5.99 -2.01
C SER A 72 2.35 6.41 -0.97
N VAL A 73 3.62 6.08 -1.22
CA VAL A 73 4.73 6.51 -0.38
C VAL A 73 5.55 7.49 -1.22
N GLY A 74 5.17 8.76 -1.16
CA GLY A 74 5.70 9.76 -2.06
C GLY A 74 5.35 9.40 -3.49
N ARG A 75 6.31 9.59 -4.41
CA ARG A 75 6.15 9.21 -5.80
C ARG A 75 6.91 7.93 -6.16
N ASP A 76 7.69 7.42 -5.23
CA ASP A 76 8.68 6.39 -5.53
C ASP A 76 8.28 5.00 -5.08
N ALA A 77 7.30 4.88 -4.19
CA ALA A 77 6.96 3.59 -3.62
C ALA A 77 5.48 3.47 -3.28
N VAL A 78 5.08 2.23 -3.02
CA VAL A 78 3.71 1.86 -2.65
C VAL A 78 3.80 0.93 -1.44
N LEU A 79 3.05 1.25 -0.39
CA LEU A 79 2.90 0.36 0.76
C LEU A 79 1.63 -0.45 0.57
N VAL A 80 1.76 -1.76 0.63
CA VAL A 80 0.64 -2.70 0.43
C VAL A 80 0.37 -3.40 1.76
N ILE A 81 -0.85 -3.29 2.26
CA ILE A 81 -1.26 -3.94 3.50
C ILE A 81 -2.43 -4.88 3.21
N SER A 82 -2.24 -6.15 3.54
CA SER A 82 -3.28 -7.17 3.42
C SER A 82 -3.83 -7.50 4.80
N THR A 83 -5.15 -7.47 4.95
CA THR A 83 -5.82 -7.77 6.21
C THR A 83 -6.82 -8.90 6.01
N THR A 84 -7.21 -9.54 7.12
CA THR A 84 -8.18 -10.63 7.09
C THR A 84 -9.60 -10.07 6.95
N SER A 85 -10.53 -10.93 6.55
CA SER A 85 -11.94 -10.57 6.46
C SER A 85 -12.54 -10.25 7.83
N GLU A 86 -11.88 -10.66 8.90
CA GLU A 86 -12.32 -10.39 10.26
C GLU A 86 -11.98 -8.99 10.75
N GLN A 87 -11.15 -8.27 10.01
CA GLN A 87 -10.81 -6.90 10.37
C GLN A 87 -12.05 -6.02 10.23
N LYS A 88 -12.58 -5.60 11.37
CA LYS A 88 -13.82 -4.81 11.42
C LYS A 88 -13.57 -3.30 11.49
N ASN A 89 -12.34 -2.91 11.77
CA ASN A 89 -12.01 -1.49 11.90
C ASN A 89 -11.12 -1.04 10.74
N LEU A 90 -11.73 -0.89 9.59
CA LEU A 90 -11.03 -0.42 8.40
C LEU A 90 -10.45 0.98 8.59
N GLY A 91 -11.12 1.80 9.42
CA GLY A 91 -10.62 3.13 9.76
C GLY A 91 -9.26 3.08 10.43
N MET A 92 -9.03 2.07 11.29
CA MET A 92 -7.73 1.90 11.93
C MET A 92 -6.67 1.53 10.90
N VAL A 93 -7.02 0.70 9.92
CA VAL A 93 -6.10 0.35 8.84
C VAL A 93 -5.69 1.60 8.07
N TYR A 94 -6.65 2.46 7.73
CA TYR A 94 -6.35 3.70 7.03
C TYR A 94 -5.46 4.62 7.86
N LEU A 95 -5.79 4.77 9.14
CA LEU A 95 -5.05 5.66 10.02
C LEU A 95 -3.60 5.22 10.18
N GLU A 96 -3.40 3.95 10.52
CA GLU A 96 -2.06 3.40 10.72
C GLU A 96 -1.27 3.31 9.42
N GLY A 97 -1.94 2.93 8.34
CA GLY A 97 -1.31 2.85 7.03
C GLY A 97 -0.87 4.20 6.53
N LYS A 98 -1.69 5.22 6.74
CA LYS A 98 -1.35 6.59 6.34
C LYS A 98 -0.15 7.11 7.14
N SER A 99 -0.14 6.83 8.44
CA SER A 99 0.97 7.20 9.30
C SER A 99 2.27 6.52 8.85
N ALA A 100 2.21 5.22 8.57
CA ALA A 100 3.36 4.47 8.09
C ALA A 100 3.84 4.98 6.74
N SER A 101 2.91 5.30 5.84
CA SER A 101 3.23 5.84 4.53
C SER A 101 3.98 7.17 4.65
N ASN A 102 3.54 8.04 5.55
CA ASN A 102 4.19 9.32 5.78
C ASN A 102 5.59 9.15 6.34
N GLU A 103 5.78 8.22 7.28
CA GLU A 103 7.10 7.92 7.84
C GLU A 103 8.04 7.39 6.76
N LEU A 104 7.55 6.48 5.93
CA LEU A 104 8.34 5.90 4.85
C LEU A 104 8.72 6.94 3.81
N THR A 105 7.82 7.88 3.52
CA THR A 105 8.11 8.98 2.60
C THR A 105 9.28 9.79 3.10
N GLU A 106 9.30 10.12 4.40
CA GLU A 106 10.40 10.88 4.98
C GLU A 106 11.72 10.11 4.95
N ILE A 107 11.66 8.80 5.24
CA ILE A 107 12.85 7.95 5.20
C ILE A 107 13.42 7.89 3.79
N LEU A 108 12.57 7.73 2.78
CA LEU A 108 13.01 7.68 1.39
C LEU A 108 13.64 8.99 0.94
N LYS A 109 13.09 10.11 1.37
CA LYS A 109 13.67 11.42 1.07
C LYS A 109 15.06 11.57 1.65
N ARG A 110 15.26 11.11 2.90
CA ARG A 110 16.56 11.19 3.56
C ARG A 110 17.60 10.32 2.89
N SER A 111 17.18 9.19 2.33
CA SER A 111 18.12 8.27 1.67
C SER A 111 18.35 8.60 0.20
N GLY A 112 17.77 9.66 -0.31
CA GLY A 112 17.97 10.11 -1.69
C GLY A 112 17.19 9.32 -2.73
N LEU A 113 16.17 8.61 -2.31
CA LEU A 113 15.33 7.84 -3.23
C LEU A 113 14.17 8.64 -3.83
#